data_6bc53c83835eb7b49658d008eacfe168
#
_entry.id   6bc53c83835eb7b49658d008eacfe168
#
_cell.length_a   1.000
_cell.length_b   1.000
_cell.length_c   1.000
_cell.angle_alpha   90.00
_cell.angle_beta   90.00
_cell.angle_gamma   90.00
#
_symmetry.space_group_name_H-M   'P 1'
#
loop_
_entity.id
_entity.type
_entity.pdbx_description
1 polymer ?
#
loop_
_entity_poly.entity_id
_entity_poly.type
_entity_poly.pdbx_seq_one_letter_code
_entity_poly.pdbx_strand_id
1 'polypeptide(L)'
;TDMSNLAPAIYEADKYYIVPRMTDPGYLDVILDICKKEKITGVLSLIDPELSLLAENREKFEAVGTTVIGSSYDLCEMSLDKFEMYNWLAKNGYKCAKSYMDKDAFFADVEVGLISYPVFVKPARGSASISISKAYDKETVELLFAHEDGLMIQEFLNGQEIGADVYIDMVSHEIVSIFTKKKLKMRAGETDKAVSFKDKKLFDLIEDFVKKAGYNGQIDIDIFDVNGEYYISEVNPRFGGGYPHAYESGANHMCLIVNN
;
A
#
# COMPACT_ATOMS: atom_id res chain seq x y z
N THR A 1 -12.58 -10.99 -11.37
CA THR A 1 -13.03 -12.03 -10.42
C THR A 1 -13.50 -11.40 -9.11
N ASP A 2 -14.45 -12.02 -8.43
CA ASP A 2 -14.92 -11.63 -7.10
C ASP A 2 -15.52 -12.86 -6.40
N MET A 3 -15.58 -12.86 -5.07
CA MET A 3 -16.23 -13.92 -4.30
C MET A 3 -17.76 -13.77 -4.23
N SER A 4 -18.31 -12.63 -4.65
CA SER A 4 -19.73 -12.30 -4.58
C SER A 4 -20.28 -11.84 -5.91
N ASN A 5 -21.44 -12.34 -6.28
CA ASN A 5 -22.20 -11.85 -7.43
C ASN A 5 -22.89 -10.49 -7.19
N LEU A 6 -22.72 -9.93 -5.98
CA LEU A 6 -23.25 -8.61 -5.61
C LEU A 6 -22.18 -7.51 -5.74
N ALA A 7 -20.93 -7.85 -6.12
CA ALA A 7 -19.87 -6.87 -6.32
C ALA A 7 -20.18 -5.98 -7.54
N PRO A 8 -20.27 -4.65 -7.40
CA PRO A 8 -20.66 -3.77 -8.51
C PRO A 8 -19.72 -3.87 -9.72
N ALA A 9 -18.43 -4.06 -9.51
CA ALA A 9 -17.43 -4.10 -10.58
C ALA A 9 -17.62 -5.27 -11.57
N ILE A 10 -18.28 -6.35 -11.19
CA ILE A 10 -18.53 -7.47 -12.12
C ILE A 10 -19.48 -7.09 -13.28
N TYR A 11 -20.31 -6.08 -13.09
CA TYR A 11 -21.26 -5.60 -14.09
C TYR A 11 -20.61 -4.66 -15.12
N GLU A 12 -19.43 -4.16 -14.82
CA GLU A 12 -18.61 -3.33 -15.73
C GLU A 12 -17.56 -4.15 -16.50
N ALA A 13 -17.35 -5.41 -16.11
CA ALA A 13 -16.36 -6.28 -16.73
C ALA A 13 -16.92 -6.92 -18.01
N ASP A 14 -16.07 -7.08 -19.04
CA ASP A 14 -16.42 -7.84 -20.27
C ASP A 14 -16.80 -9.28 -19.93
N LYS A 15 -16.17 -9.86 -18.91
CA LYS A 15 -16.44 -11.19 -18.38
C LYS A 15 -16.08 -11.25 -16.90
N TYR A 16 -16.87 -11.99 -16.13
CA TYR A 16 -16.60 -12.19 -14.72
C TYR A 16 -16.65 -13.64 -14.30
N TYR A 17 -16.01 -13.94 -13.19
CA TYR A 17 -16.00 -15.23 -12.53
C TYR A 17 -16.22 -15.04 -11.03
N ILE A 18 -17.11 -15.86 -10.45
CA ILE A 18 -17.23 -15.97 -9.01
C ILE A 18 -16.23 -17.04 -8.55
N VAL A 19 -15.36 -16.67 -7.64
CA VAL A 19 -14.25 -17.49 -7.17
C VAL A 19 -14.33 -17.68 -5.65
N PRO A 20 -13.67 -18.71 -5.07
CA PRO A 20 -13.55 -18.86 -3.63
C PRO A 20 -12.87 -17.64 -2.98
N ARG A 21 -12.86 -17.58 -1.65
CA ARG A 21 -12.02 -16.61 -0.95
C ARG A 21 -10.55 -16.92 -1.20
N MET A 22 -9.70 -15.89 -1.27
CA MET A 22 -8.26 -16.04 -1.47
C MET A 22 -7.57 -16.90 -0.38
N THR A 23 -8.20 -17.02 0.80
CA THR A 23 -7.74 -17.87 1.90
C THR A 23 -8.21 -19.32 1.81
N ASP A 24 -9.09 -19.65 0.87
CA ASP A 24 -9.63 -21.00 0.73
C ASP A 24 -8.64 -21.89 -0.02
N PRO A 25 -8.50 -23.17 0.38
CA PRO A 25 -7.73 -24.14 -0.37
C PRO A 25 -8.24 -24.25 -1.82
N GLY A 26 -7.33 -24.21 -2.79
CA GLY A 26 -7.69 -24.29 -4.21
C GLY A 26 -8.03 -22.96 -4.88
N TYR A 27 -8.04 -21.82 -4.16
CA TYR A 27 -8.25 -20.50 -4.76
C TYR A 27 -7.29 -20.26 -5.94
N LEU A 28 -5.99 -20.49 -5.69
CA LEU A 28 -4.95 -20.27 -6.70
C LEU A 28 -5.17 -21.12 -7.96
N ASP A 29 -5.55 -22.36 -7.79
CA ASP A 29 -5.82 -23.28 -8.91
C ASP A 29 -7.00 -22.77 -9.75
N VAL A 30 -8.06 -22.25 -9.12
CA VAL A 30 -9.19 -21.63 -9.82
C VAL A 30 -8.75 -20.43 -10.63
N ILE A 31 -7.90 -19.55 -10.09
CA ILE A 31 -7.40 -18.39 -10.83
C ILE A 31 -6.50 -18.82 -11.99
N LEU A 32 -5.61 -19.77 -11.80
CA LEU A 32 -4.77 -20.32 -12.87
C LEU A 32 -5.60 -20.97 -13.99
N ASP A 33 -6.64 -21.72 -13.64
CA ASP A 33 -7.55 -22.32 -14.62
C ASP A 33 -8.31 -21.27 -15.43
N ILE A 34 -8.75 -20.18 -14.81
CA ILE A 34 -9.36 -19.04 -15.50
C ILE A 34 -8.34 -18.40 -16.46
N CYS A 35 -7.13 -18.12 -15.98
CA CYS A 35 -6.06 -17.55 -16.80
C CYS A 35 -5.78 -18.40 -18.03
N LYS A 36 -5.62 -19.70 -17.85
CA LYS A 36 -5.41 -20.66 -18.96
C LYS A 36 -6.59 -20.74 -19.93
N LYS A 37 -7.81 -20.85 -19.41
CA LYS A 37 -9.05 -20.97 -20.19
C LYS A 37 -9.32 -19.74 -21.05
N GLU A 38 -9.17 -18.56 -20.43
CA GLU A 38 -9.47 -17.28 -21.06
C GLU A 38 -8.25 -16.68 -21.80
N LYS A 39 -7.08 -17.35 -21.73
CA LYS A 39 -5.82 -16.88 -22.33
C LYS A 39 -5.43 -15.48 -21.82
N ILE A 40 -5.52 -15.31 -20.51
CA ILE A 40 -5.18 -14.04 -19.85
C ILE A 40 -3.68 -13.79 -19.98
N THR A 41 -3.29 -12.63 -20.45
CA THR A 41 -1.89 -12.25 -20.62
C THR A 41 -1.31 -11.56 -19.38
N GLY A 42 -2.14 -10.87 -18.60
CA GLY A 42 -1.72 -10.21 -17.36
C GLY A 42 -2.74 -10.36 -16.24
N VAL A 43 -2.28 -10.58 -15.03
CA VAL A 43 -3.09 -10.61 -13.80
C VAL A 43 -2.57 -9.60 -12.80
N LEU A 44 -3.46 -8.84 -12.19
CA LEU A 44 -3.17 -7.91 -11.09
C LEU A 44 -4.24 -8.02 -10.01
N SER A 45 -3.89 -7.67 -8.79
CA SER A 45 -4.83 -7.57 -7.67
C SER A 45 -4.90 -6.15 -7.11
N LEU A 46 -6.04 -5.83 -6.49
CA LEU A 46 -6.25 -4.63 -5.69
C LEU A 46 -6.33 -4.95 -4.19
N ILE A 47 -6.06 -6.22 -3.81
CA ILE A 47 -6.15 -6.72 -2.44
C ILE A 47 -4.74 -7.02 -1.94
N ASP A 48 -4.28 -6.29 -0.92
CA ASP A 48 -2.89 -6.34 -0.48
C ASP A 48 -2.37 -7.77 -0.13
N PRO A 49 -3.10 -8.62 0.64
CA PRO A 49 -2.64 -10.00 0.86
C PRO A 49 -2.61 -10.87 -0.40
N GLU A 50 -3.45 -10.59 -1.40
CA GLU A 50 -3.44 -11.32 -2.67
C GLU A 50 -2.23 -10.97 -3.53
N LEU A 51 -1.69 -9.76 -3.40
CA LEU A 51 -0.46 -9.37 -4.09
C LEU A 51 0.70 -10.32 -3.72
N SER A 52 0.86 -10.62 -2.43
CA SER A 52 1.86 -11.59 -1.96
C SER A 52 1.61 -12.97 -2.53
N LEU A 53 0.36 -13.44 -2.53
CA LEU A 53 -0.01 -14.76 -3.08
C LEU A 53 0.31 -14.86 -4.58
N LEU A 54 -0.02 -13.85 -5.37
CA LEU A 54 0.28 -13.82 -6.80
C LEU A 54 1.79 -13.75 -7.04
N ALA A 55 2.50 -12.89 -6.32
CA ALA A 55 3.95 -12.72 -6.46
C ALA A 55 4.73 -13.98 -6.10
N GLU A 56 4.34 -14.71 -5.04
CA GLU A 56 4.93 -15.99 -4.64
C GLU A 56 4.75 -17.08 -5.71
N ASN A 57 3.65 -17.03 -6.44
CA ASN A 57 3.30 -18.03 -7.45
C ASN A 57 3.54 -17.57 -8.89
N ARG A 58 4.36 -16.54 -9.11
CA ARG A 58 4.65 -15.94 -10.42
C ARG A 58 4.97 -16.98 -11.50
N GLU A 59 5.85 -17.93 -11.18
CA GLU A 59 6.26 -18.99 -12.10
C GLU A 59 5.08 -19.86 -12.59
N LYS A 60 4.07 -20.11 -11.73
CA LYS A 60 2.88 -20.88 -12.11
C LYS A 60 2.02 -20.11 -13.10
N PHE A 61 1.91 -18.79 -12.97
CA PHE A 61 1.20 -17.93 -13.91
C PHE A 61 1.95 -17.84 -15.24
N GLU A 62 3.26 -17.68 -15.22
CA GLU A 62 4.11 -17.67 -16.41
C GLU A 62 3.99 -18.99 -17.19
N ALA A 63 3.92 -20.13 -16.51
CA ALA A 63 3.73 -21.45 -17.12
C ALA A 63 2.40 -21.59 -17.91
N VAL A 64 1.40 -20.74 -17.61
CA VAL A 64 0.13 -20.68 -18.36
C VAL A 64 0.05 -19.49 -19.32
N GLY A 65 1.14 -18.73 -19.46
CA GLY A 65 1.25 -17.58 -20.38
C GLY A 65 0.69 -16.28 -19.79
N THR A 66 0.60 -16.16 -18.46
CA THR A 66 0.07 -14.99 -17.76
C THR A 66 1.17 -14.30 -16.98
N THR A 67 1.36 -13.00 -17.15
CA THR A 67 2.29 -12.18 -16.37
C THR A 67 1.61 -11.68 -15.11
N VAL A 68 2.21 -11.90 -13.93
CA VAL A 68 1.78 -11.25 -12.68
C VAL A 68 2.29 -9.82 -12.67
N ILE A 69 1.37 -8.86 -12.69
CA ILE A 69 1.67 -7.43 -12.72
C ILE A 69 1.82 -6.91 -11.30
N GLY A 70 3.01 -6.45 -10.95
CA GLY A 70 3.30 -5.90 -9.62
C GLY A 70 4.70 -6.22 -9.12
N SER A 71 4.97 -5.84 -7.89
CA SER A 71 6.27 -5.96 -7.23
C SER A 71 6.60 -7.40 -6.82
N SER A 72 7.81 -7.64 -6.31
CA SER A 72 8.24 -8.94 -5.81
C SER A 72 7.48 -9.35 -4.53
N TYR A 73 7.53 -10.64 -4.19
CA TYR A 73 6.94 -11.17 -2.95
C TYR A 73 7.45 -10.42 -1.71
N ASP A 74 8.78 -10.24 -1.60
CA ASP A 74 9.39 -9.57 -0.44
C ASP A 74 8.91 -8.12 -0.28
N LEU A 75 8.70 -7.39 -1.39
CA LEU A 75 8.18 -6.04 -1.36
C LEU A 75 6.68 -5.99 -1.03
N CYS A 76 5.89 -6.95 -1.50
CA CYS A 76 4.49 -7.07 -1.12
C CYS A 76 4.37 -7.35 0.39
N GLU A 77 5.17 -8.28 0.93
CA GLU A 77 5.20 -8.61 2.35
C GLU A 77 5.66 -7.43 3.21
N MET A 78 6.73 -6.74 2.81
CA MET A 78 7.22 -5.54 3.50
C MET A 78 6.16 -4.42 3.50
N SER A 79 5.43 -4.23 2.41
CA SER A 79 4.36 -3.24 2.32
C SER A 79 3.16 -3.60 3.18
N LEU A 80 2.87 -4.89 3.33
CA LEU A 80 1.77 -5.39 4.16
C LEU A 80 2.08 -5.30 5.66
N ASP A 81 3.37 -5.31 6.04
CA ASP A 81 3.85 -5.17 7.42
C ASP A 81 4.40 -3.77 7.67
N LYS A 82 3.60 -2.93 8.35
CA LYS A 82 3.91 -1.51 8.61
C LYS A 82 5.15 -1.31 9.46
N PHE A 83 5.46 -2.28 10.34
CA PHE A 83 6.65 -2.18 11.18
C PHE A 83 7.91 -2.57 10.42
N GLU A 84 7.85 -3.58 9.53
CA GLU A 84 8.95 -3.89 8.62
C GLU A 84 9.21 -2.74 7.64
N MET A 85 8.16 -2.12 7.11
CA MET A 85 8.28 -0.91 6.28
C MET A 85 8.99 0.22 7.05
N TYR A 86 8.57 0.49 8.28
CA TYR A 86 9.24 1.48 9.16
C TYR A 86 10.72 1.16 9.34
N ASN A 87 11.05 -0.08 9.67
CA ASN A 87 12.44 -0.52 9.86
C ASN A 87 13.28 -0.30 8.61
N TRP A 88 12.72 -0.66 7.45
CA TRP A 88 13.40 -0.48 6.16
C TRP A 88 13.61 1.01 5.85
N LEU A 89 12.60 1.84 6.03
CA LEU A 89 12.68 3.29 5.81
C LEU A 89 13.73 3.94 6.71
N ALA A 90 13.67 3.68 8.01
CA ALA A 90 14.61 4.23 9.00
C ALA A 90 16.05 3.79 8.72
N LYS A 91 16.27 2.51 8.42
CA LYS A 91 17.60 1.95 8.08
C LYS A 91 18.19 2.60 6.83
N ASN A 92 17.35 2.99 5.87
CA ASN A 92 17.76 3.60 4.62
C ASN A 92 17.80 5.13 4.65
N GLY A 93 17.53 5.76 5.80
CA GLY A 93 17.64 7.19 6.01
C GLY A 93 16.44 8.01 5.53
N TYR A 94 15.31 7.37 5.25
CA TYR A 94 14.06 8.06 4.92
C TYR A 94 13.35 8.53 6.19
N LYS A 95 12.77 9.73 6.15
CA LYS A 95 11.89 10.20 7.21
C LYS A 95 10.59 9.41 7.19
N CYS A 96 10.21 8.90 8.36
CA CYS A 96 8.99 8.13 8.57
C CYS A 96 8.51 8.35 10.03
N ALA A 97 7.25 8.03 10.30
CA ALA A 97 6.70 8.11 11.65
C ALA A 97 7.40 7.09 12.57
N LYS A 98 7.90 7.56 13.71
CA LYS A 98 8.54 6.68 14.70
C LYS A 98 7.56 5.60 15.15
N SER A 99 8.01 4.36 15.17
CA SER A 99 7.12 3.21 15.38
C SER A 99 7.71 2.20 16.34
N TYR A 100 6.85 1.52 17.12
CA TYR A 100 7.24 0.56 18.16
C TYR A 100 6.30 -0.64 18.15
N MET A 101 6.87 -1.85 18.30
CA MET A 101 6.15 -3.06 18.66
C MET A 101 6.13 -3.30 20.17
N ASP A 102 7.15 -2.76 20.86
CA ASP A 102 7.30 -2.86 22.30
C ASP A 102 6.79 -1.57 22.98
N LYS A 103 5.73 -1.69 23.77
CA LYS A 103 5.13 -0.57 24.51
C LYS A 103 6.07 -0.02 25.60
N ASP A 104 6.93 -0.85 26.19
CA ASP A 104 7.82 -0.40 27.26
C ASP A 104 8.96 0.46 26.69
N ALA A 105 9.48 0.11 25.50
CA ALA A 105 10.39 0.95 24.75
C ALA A 105 9.74 2.28 24.33
N PHE A 106 8.47 2.25 23.90
CA PHE A 106 7.71 3.49 23.63
C PHE A 106 7.56 4.36 24.88
N PHE A 107 7.20 3.81 26.03
CA PHE A 107 7.04 4.56 27.26
C PHE A 107 8.37 5.18 27.73
N ALA A 108 9.48 4.46 27.60
CA ALA A 108 10.80 5.00 27.91
C ALA A 108 11.14 6.23 27.04
N ASP A 109 10.82 6.18 25.74
CA ASP A 109 11.04 7.30 24.84
C ASP A 109 10.09 8.49 25.10
N VAL A 110 8.88 8.25 25.61
CA VAL A 110 7.97 9.31 26.09
C VAL A 110 8.55 10.01 27.32
N GLU A 111 9.09 9.25 28.30
CA GLU A 111 9.68 9.81 29.53
C GLU A 111 10.86 10.74 29.26
N VAL A 112 11.66 10.44 28.23
CA VAL A 112 12.81 11.29 27.84
C VAL A 112 12.46 12.33 26.77
N GLY A 113 11.19 12.42 26.37
CA GLY A 113 10.68 13.44 25.44
C GLY A 113 11.06 13.22 23.97
N LEU A 114 11.44 12.00 23.59
CA LEU A 114 11.74 11.63 22.19
C LEU A 114 10.49 11.42 21.34
N ILE A 115 9.37 11.17 21.97
CA ILE A 115 8.04 11.09 21.35
C ILE A 115 7.00 11.61 22.34
N SER A 116 5.85 12.04 21.85
CA SER A 116 4.75 12.54 22.69
C SER A 116 3.40 12.07 22.19
N TYR A 117 2.43 12.07 23.08
CA TYR A 117 1.03 11.86 22.70
C TYR A 117 0.49 13.06 21.90
N PRO A 118 -0.53 12.85 21.03
CA PRO A 118 -1.17 11.58 20.75
C PRO A 118 -0.34 10.68 19.82
N VAL A 119 -0.60 9.38 19.89
CA VAL A 119 -0.04 8.36 18.97
C VAL A 119 -1.14 7.54 18.36
N PHE A 120 -0.86 6.84 17.27
CA PHE A 120 -1.72 5.78 16.77
C PHE A 120 -1.33 4.43 17.34
N VAL A 121 -2.33 3.60 17.67
CA VAL A 121 -2.20 2.17 17.98
C VAL A 121 -3.01 1.41 16.95
N LYS A 122 -2.37 0.48 16.26
CA LYS A 122 -2.97 -0.25 15.13
C LYS A 122 -2.28 -1.60 14.92
N PRO A 123 -2.92 -2.56 14.24
CA PRO A 123 -2.24 -3.78 13.81
C PRO A 123 -1.00 -3.46 12.96
N ALA A 124 0.12 -4.08 13.27
CA ALA A 124 1.35 -3.94 12.48
C ALA A 124 1.17 -4.49 11.07
N ARG A 125 0.39 -5.57 10.91
CA ARG A 125 0.15 -6.24 9.64
C ARG A 125 -1.30 -6.08 9.21
N GLY A 126 -1.53 -5.80 7.93
CA GLY A 126 -2.84 -5.65 7.33
C GLY A 126 -3.05 -4.32 6.61
N SER A 127 -4.21 -4.16 6.00
CA SER A 127 -4.61 -3.01 5.19
C SER A 127 -5.99 -2.46 5.60
N ALA A 128 -6.49 -1.47 4.87
CA ALA A 128 -7.84 -0.90 4.99
C ALA A 128 -8.16 -0.17 6.31
N SER A 129 -7.15 0.35 7.02
CA SER A 129 -7.36 1.16 8.24
C SER A 129 -8.20 0.49 9.34
N ILE A 130 -8.21 -0.85 9.40
CA ILE A 130 -8.97 -1.62 10.38
C ILE A 130 -8.31 -1.47 11.76
N SER A 131 -9.12 -1.28 12.81
CA SER A 131 -8.69 -1.23 14.22
C SER A 131 -7.62 -0.16 14.53
N ILE A 132 -7.67 1.01 13.85
CA ILE A 132 -6.79 2.13 14.18
C ILE A 132 -7.40 2.93 15.35
N SER A 133 -6.66 3.05 16.44
CA SER A 133 -7.01 3.85 17.60
C SER A 133 -6.03 4.98 17.81
N LYS A 134 -6.53 6.17 18.18
CA LYS A 134 -5.69 7.29 18.57
C LYS A 134 -5.62 7.33 20.09
N ALA A 135 -4.43 7.13 20.67
CA ALA A 135 -4.19 7.14 22.10
C ALA A 135 -3.62 8.49 22.55
N TYR A 136 -4.15 9.03 23.63
CA TYR A 136 -3.77 10.32 24.20
C TYR A 136 -2.99 10.21 25.50
N ASP A 137 -2.91 9.01 26.07
CA ASP A 137 -2.30 8.72 27.35
C ASP A 137 -1.79 7.27 27.41
N LYS A 138 -1.06 6.96 28.48
CA LYS A 138 -0.47 5.66 28.75
C LYS A 138 -1.54 4.59 28.96
N GLU A 139 -2.57 4.92 29.69
CA GLU A 139 -3.65 4.02 30.07
C GLU A 139 -4.38 3.48 28.84
N THR A 140 -4.63 4.32 27.85
CA THR A 140 -5.23 3.92 26.59
C THR A 140 -4.34 2.94 25.82
N VAL A 141 -3.04 3.17 25.75
CA VAL A 141 -2.09 2.25 25.10
C VAL A 141 -2.07 0.90 25.81
N GLU A 142 -1.96 0.90 27.16
CA GLU A 142 -1.96 -0.32 27.97
C GLU A 142 -3.26 -1.13 27.76
N LEU A 143 -4.40 -0.45 27.73
CA LEU A 143 -5.71 -1.09 27.52
C LEU A 143 -5.77 -1.77 26.15
N LEU A 144 -5.34 -1.12 25.08
CA LEU A 144 -5.35 -1.68 23.72
C LEU A 144 -4.44 -2.91 23.62
N PHE A 145 -3.23 -2.82 24.14
CA PHE A 145 -2.27 -3.94 24.15
C PHE A 145 -2.68 -5.12 25.05
N ALA A 146 -3.56 -4.89 26.03
CA ALA A 146 -4.11 -5.96 26.85
C ALA A 146 -5.23 -6.75 26.15
N HIS A 147 -5.82 -6.22 25.07
CA HIS A 147 -6.99 -6.80 24.40
C HIS A 147 -6.68 -7.35 23.02
N GLU A 148 -5.59 -6.94 22.37
CA GLU A 148 -5.25 -7.34 21.00
C GLU A 148 -3.74 -7.55 20.86
N ASP A 149 -3.36 -8.65 20.21
CA ASP A 149 -1.97 -8.98 19.89
C ASP A 149 -1.56 -8.38 18.54
N GLY A 150 -0.24 -8.27 18.31
CA GLY A 150 0.29 -7.80 17.02
C GLY A 150 0.09 -6.32 16.74
N LEU A 151 -0.21 -5.54 17.77
CA LEU A 151 -0.33 -4.08 17.65
C LEU A 151 1.04 -3.41 17.58
N MET A 152 1.09 -2.29 16.87
CA MET A 152 2.19 -1.33 16.88
C MET A 152 1.71 0.04 17.37
N ILE A 153 2.61 0.79 17.97
CA ILE A 153 2.43 2.21 18.30
C ILE A 153 3.16 3.02 17.22
N GLN A 154 2.52 4.05 16.70
CA GLN A 154 3.12 4.92 15.69
C GLN A 154 2.90 6.38 16.02
N GLU A 155 3.95 7.18 15.85
CA GLU A 155 3.94 8.64 15.98
C GLU A 155 2.80 9.25 15.15
N PHE A 156 2.08 10.21 15.73
CA PHE A 156 1.10 10.99 15.02
C PHE A 156 1.79 12.14 14.28
N LEU A 157 1.86 12.03 12.95
CA LEU A 157 2.39 13.10 12.11
C LEU A 157 1.30 14.15 11.89
N ASN A 158 1.50 15.34 12.45
CA ASN A 158 0.61 16.48 12.25
C ASN A 158 1.04 17.26 10.99
N GLY A 159 0.61 16.81 9.83
CA GLY A 159 1.00 17.37 8.54
C GLY A 159 -0.08 17.23 7.47
N GLN A 160 0.20 17.77 6.29
CA GLN A 160 -0.65 17.58 5.11
C GLN A 160 -0.41 16.19 4.51
N GLU A 161 -1.43 15.37 4.49
CA GLU A 161 -1.36 14.07 3.83
C GLU A 161 -1.35 14.23 2.30
N ILE A 162 -0.45 13.49 1.68
CA ILE A 162 -0.20 13.45 0.23
C ILE A 162 -0.30 12.01 -0.24
N GLY A 163 -0.99 11.80 -1.35
CA GLY A 163 -0.95 10.54 -2.09
C GLY A 163 -0.08 10.69 -3.34
N ALA A 164 0.69 9.66 -3.65
CA ALA A 164 1.45 9.58 -4.89
C ALA A 164 1.13 8.28 -5.63
N ASP A 165 0.59 8.38 -6.83
CA ASP A 165 0.44 7.26 -7.75
C ASP A 165 1.69 7.21 -8.64
N VAL A 166 2.40 6.08 -8.61
CA VAL A 166 3.65 5.89 -9.34
C VAL A 166 3.57 4.63 -10.19
N TYR A 167 3.97 4.74 -11.44
CA TYR A 167 4.11 3.58 -12.32
C TYR A 167 5.58 3.36 -12.70
N ILE A 168 6.03 2.16 -12.43
CA ILE A 168 7.35 1.65 -12.78
C ILE A 168 7.17 0.60 -13.88
N ASP A 169 7.82 0.81 -15.00
CA ASP A 169 7.76 -0.08 -16.15
C ASP A 169 8.27 -1.48 -15.78
N MET A 170 7.47 -2.50 -16.12
CA MET A 170 7.72 -3.89 -15.71
C MET A 170 8.93 -4.52 -16.43
N VAL A 171 9.35 -3.96 -17.55
CA VAL A 171 10.45 -4.49 -18.39
C VAL A 171 11.74 -3.69 -18.19
N SER A 172 11.65 -2.36 -18.30
CA SER A 172 12.82 -1.48 -18.16
C SER A 172 13.18 -1.15 -16.71
N HIS A 173 12.22 -1.31 -15.77
CA HIS A 173 12.31 -0.91 -14.37
C HIS A 173 12.50 0.61 -14.17
N GLU A 174 12.20 1.40 -15.19
CA GLU A 174 12.25 2.85 -15.11
C GLU A 174 10.93 3.43 -14.58
N ILE A 175 11.02 4.51 -13.82
CA ILE A 175 9.83 5.25 -13.38
C ILE A 175 9.30 6.06 -14.55
N VAL A 176 8.11 5.69 -15.04
CA VAL A 176 7.50 6.32 -16.22
C VAL A 176 6.54 7.43 -15.83
N SER A 177 5.88 7.31 -14.69
CA SER A 177 4.88 8.27 -14.24
C SER A 177 4.90 8.45 -12.73
N ILE A 178 4.85 9.72 -12.29
CA ILE A 178 4.60 10.11 -10.90
C ILE A 178 3.48 11.15 -10.92
N PHE A 179 2.41 10.86 -10.22
CA PHE A 179 1.31 11.80 -9.98
C PHE A 179 1.15 12.03 -8.48
N THR A 180 1.13 13.30 -8.05
CA THR A 180 1.00 13.66 -6.63
C THR A 180 -0.22 14.53 -6.37
N LYS A 181 -0.88 14.29 -5.24
CA LYS A 181 -2.10 14.99 -4.80
C LYS A 181 -2.09 15.22 -3.29
N LYS A 182 -2.47 16.42 -2.87
CA LYS A 182 -2.76 16.72 -1.45
C LYS A 182 -4.15 16.19 -1.15
N LYS A 183 -4.29 15.34 -0.15
CA LYS A 183 -5.56 14.81 0.34
C LYS A 183 -6.25 15.88 1.19
N LEU A 184 -7.31 16.50 0.68
CA LEU A 184 -8.04 17.57 1.38
C LEU A 184 -9.12 17.02 2.31
N LYS A 185 -9.70 15.88 1.94
CA LYS A 185 -10.75 15.22 2.72
C LYS A 185 -10.68 13.72 2.50
N MET A 186 -10.72 13.00 3.61
CA MET A 186 -10.85 11.54 3.62
C MET A 186 -12.30 11.14 3.94
N ARG A 187 -12.75 10.03 3.37
CA ARG A 187 -14.04 9.42 3.63
C ARG A 187 -13.91 7.90 3.63
N ALA A 188 -14.27 7.27 4.75
CA ALA A 188 -14.19 5.82 4.93
C ALA A 188 -12.82 5.21 4.57
N GLY A 189 -11.72 5.89 4.94
CA GLY A 189 -10.35 5.44 4.65
C GLY A 189 -9.83 5.78 3.25
N GLU A 190 -10.68 6.36 2.38
CA GLU A 190 -10.31 6.70 1.01
C GLU A 190 -10.29 8.21 0.76
N THR A 191 -9.56 8.65 -0.27
CA THR A 191 -9.48 10.05 -0.65
C THR A 191 -10.78 10.51 -1.31
N ASP A 192 -11.56 11.34 -0.62
CA ASP A 192 -12.81 11.94 -1.12
C ASP A 192 -12.55 13.21 -1.95
N LYS A 193 -11.63 14.06 -1.50
CA LYS A 193 -11.23 15.28 -2.20
C LYS A 193 -9.73 15.48 -2.15
N ALA A 194 -9.16 15.79 -3.30
CA ALA A 194 -7.74 16.06 -3.42
C ALA A 194 -7.47 17.15 -4.45
N VAL A 195 -6.28 17.73 -4.38
CA VAL A 195 -5.77 18.67 -5.38
C VAL A 195 -4.42 18.21 -5.86
N SER A 196 -4.25 18.10 -7.17
CA SER A 196 -2.95 17.74 -7.77
C SER A 196 -1.96 18.88 -7.63
N PHE A 197 -0.70 18.53 -7.44
CA PHE A 197 0.40 19.49 -7.38
C PHE A 197 1.69 18.82 -7.84
N LYS A 198 2.72 19.63 -8.12
CA LYS A 198 4.07 19.15 -8.42
C LYS A 198 5.04 19.84 -7.50
N ASP A 199 5.92 19.06 -6.90
CA ASP A 199 7.03 19.55 -6.08
C ASP A 199 8.28 18.73 -6.41
N LYS A 200 9.37 19.42 -6.79
CA LYS A 200 10.60 18.74 -7.22
C LYS A 200 11.25 17.94 -6.09
N LYS A 201 11.27 18.47 -4.86
CA LYS A 201 11.85 17.78 -3.69
C LYS A 201 11.10 16.48 -3.42
N LEU A 202 9.76 16.50 -3.55
CA LEU A 202 8.94 15.31 -3.38
C LEU A 202 9.18 14.28 -4.50
N PHE A 203 9.29 14.73 -5.75
CA PHE A 203 9.56 13.83 -6.87
C PHE A 203 10.93 13.17 -6.75
N ASP A 204 11.96 13.95 -6.41
CA ASP A 204 13.33 13.43 -6.18
C ASP A 204 13.34 12.38 -5.04
N LEU A 205 12.57 12.61 -3.96
CA LEU A 205 12.42 11.64 -2.86
C LEU A 205 11.74 10.35 -3.33
N ILE A 206 10.63 10.47 -4.08
CA ILE A 206 9.88 9.31 -4.59
C ILE A 206 10.75 8.49 -5.54
N GLU A 207 11.46 9.14 -6.46
CA GLU A 207 12.37 8.47 -7.40
C GLU A 207 13.49 7.71 -6.69
N ASP A 208 14.16 8.35 -5.72
CA ASP A 208 15.22 7.72 -4.94
C ASP A 208 14.68 6.52 -4.14
N PHE A 209 13.55 6.71 -3.46
CA PHE A 209 12.92 5.66 -2.67
C PHE A 209 12.52 4.45 -3.52
N VAL A 210 11.80 4.68 -4.62
CA VAL A 210 11.30 3.61 -5.50
C VAL A 210 12.44 2.82 -6.12
N LYS A 211 13.47 3.51 -6.62
CA LYS A 211 14.67 2.88 -7.20
C LYS A 211 15.44 2.05 -6.17
N LYS A 212 15.62 2.59 -4.97
CA LYS A 212 16.37 1.92 -3.90
C LYS A 212 15.61 0.71 -3.32
N ALA A 213 14.29 0.79 -3.20
CA ALA A 213 13.45 -0.32 -2.76
C ALA A 213 13.30 -1.40 -3.83
N GLY A 214 13.26 -1.03 -5.11
CA GLY A 214 13.10 -1.93 -6.24
C GLY A 214 11.65 -2.28 -6.56
N TYR A 215 10.71 -1.38 -6.24
CA TYR A 215 9.29 -1.56 -6.62
C TYR A 215 9.11 -1.65 -8.13
N ASN A 216 8.04 -2.34 -8.55
CA ASN A 216 7.72 -2.57 -9.94
C ASN A 216 6.20 -2.50 -10.17
N GLY A 217 5.77 -2.09 -11.36
CA GLY A 217 4.36 -1.91 -11.70
C GLY A 217 3.74 -0.68 -11.04
N GLN A 218 2.47 -0.77 -10.67
CA GLN A 218 1.73 0.31 -10.01
C GLN A 218 1.95 0.28 -8.50
N ILE A 219 2.24 1.45 -7.91
CA ILE A 219 2.26 1.64 -6.46
C ILE A 219 1.53 2.93 -6.07
N ASP A 220 0.94 2.93 -4.89
CA ASP A 220 0.33 4.08 -4.21
C ASP A 220 1.09 4.34 -2.92
N ILE A 221 1.63 5.56 -2.76
CA ILE A 221 2.47 5.95 -1.62
C ILE A 221 1.74 7.03 -0.83
N ASP A 222 1.58 6.79 0.47
CA ASP A 222 1.12 7.79 1.42
C ASP A 222 2.30 8.50 2.08
N ILE A 223 2.28 9.83 1.99
CA ILE A 223 3.36 10.72 2.44
C ILE A 223 2.75 11.84 3.27
N PHE A 224 3.44 12.28 4.32
CA PHE A 224 3.07 13.48 5.07
C PHE A 224 4.07 14.61 4.82
N ASP A 225 3.56 15.79 4.50
CA ASP A 225 4.32 17.03 4.55
C ASP A 225 4.18 17.63 5.96
N VAL A 226 5.26 17.56 6.74
CA VAL A 226 5.34 18.12 8.06
C VAL A 226 6.33 19.30 8.02
N ASN A 227 5.80 20.53 7.95
CA ASN A 227 6.60 21.76 7.90
C ASN A 227 7.63 21.79 6.73
N GLY A 228 7.26 21.29 5.55
CA GLY A 228 8.14 21.27 4.38
C GLY A 228 9.10 20.08 4.32
N GLU A 229 8.96 19.12 5.24
CA GLU A 229 9.70 17.87 5.24
C GLU A 229 8.76 16.69 4.94
N TYR A 230 9.17 15.82 4.01
CA TYR A 230 8.35 14.70 3.58
C TYR A 230 8.68 13.42 4.35
N TYR A 231 7.63 12.79 4.90
CA TYR A 231 7.68 11.53 5.64
C TYR A 231 6.93 10.47 4.87
N ILE A 232 7.59 9.38 4.48
CA ILE A 232 6.93 8.23 3.87
C ILE A 232 6.18 7.48 4.97
N SER A 233 4.89 7.23 4.77
CA SER A 233 4.02 6.63 5.77
C SER A 233 3.63 5.19 5.44
N GLU A 234 3.16 4.96 4.22
CA GLU A 234 2.68 3.66 3.76
C GLU A 234 2.92 3.52 2.26
N VAL A 235 3.16 2.30 1.81
CA VAL A 235 3.26 1.97 0.38
C VAL A 235 2.34 0.79 0.08
N ASN A 236 1.46 0.98 -0.89
CA ASN A 236 0.57 -0.07 -1.36
C ASN A 236 0.98 -0.43 -2.80
N PRO A 237 1.57 -1.62 -3.06
CA PRO A 237 2.06 -1.97 -4.40
C PRO A 237 0.91 -2.39 -5.34
N ARG A 238 -0.08 -1.52 -5.45
CA ARG A 238 -1.31 -1.63 -6.25
C ARG A 238 -1.90 -0.25 -6.53
N PHE A 239 -2.99 -0.21 -7.30
CA PHE A 239 -3.78 1.02 -7.46
C PHE A 239 -4.41 1.43 -6.13
N GLY A 240 -4.25 2.69 -5.76
CA GLY A 240 -4.93 3.30 -4.63
C GLY A 240 -6.38 3.68 -4.95
N GLY A 241 -7.25 3.79 -3.94
CA GLY A 241 -8.63 4.26 -4.12
C GLY A 241 -8.74 5.68 -4.70
N GLY A 242 -7.70 6.50 -4.53
CA GLY A 242 -7.59 7.83 -5.12
C GLY A 242 -7.05 7.88 -6.56
N TYR A 243 -6.73 6.75 -7.19
CA TYR A 243 -6.17 6.70 -8.55
C TYR A 243 -7.06 7.32 -9.65
N PRO A 244 -8.40 7.27 -9.59
CA PRO A 244 -9.22 7.97 -10.60
C PRO A 244 -8.86 9.44 -10.81
N HIS A 245 -8.39 10.14 -9.77
CA HIS A 245 -7.89 11.52 -9.91
C HIS A 245 -6.62 11.58 -10.78
N ALA A 246 -5.69 10.65 -10.63
CA ALA A 246 -4.49 10.56 -11.47
C ALA A 246 -4.88 10.25 -12.93
N TYR A 247 -5.77 9.31 -13.14
CA TYR A 247 -6.28 8.91 -14.46
C TYR A 247 -6.92 10.11 -15.20
N GLU A 248 -7.87 10.80 -14.58
CA GLU A 248 -8.54 11.97 -15.14
C GLU A 248 -7.59 13.16 -15.38
N SER A 249 -6.45 13.21 -14.67
CA SER A 249 -5.38 14.18 -14.88
C SER A 249 -4.38 13.77 -15.96
N GLY A 250 -4.59 12.62 -16.64
CA GLY A 250 -3.78 12.15 -17.77
C GLY A 250 -2.72 11.10 -17.39
N ALA A 251 -2.61 10.69 -16.12
CA ALA A 251 -1.73 9.61 -15.70
C ALA A 251 -2.40 8.23 -15.89
N ASN A 252 -2.51 7.80 -17.15
CA ASN A 252 -3.18 6.55 -17.53
C ASN A 252 -2.22 5.35 -17.38
N HIS A 253 -2.04 4.89 -16.14
CA HIS A 253 -1.17 3.74 -15.82
C HIS A 253 -1.72 2.41 -16.35
N MET A 254 -3.05 2.28 -16.52
CA MET A 254 -3.63 1.08 -17.16
C MET A 254 -3.15 0.94 -18.61
N CYS A 255 -3.09 2.05 -19.36
CA CYS A 255 -2.56 2.04 -20.72
C CYS A 255 -1.05 1.67 -20.73
N LEU A 256 -0.29 2.15 -19.75
CA LEU A 256 1.13 1.82 -19.62
C LEU A 256 1.32 0.31 -19.34
N ILE A 257 0.50 -0.29 -18.48
CA ILE A 257 0.52 -1.73 -18.19
C ILE A 257 0.23 -2.55 -19.47
N VAL A 258 -0.77 -2.15 -20.25
CA VAL A 258 -1.17 -2.90 -21.46
C VAL A 258 -0.12 -2.80 -22.58
N ASN A 259 0.62 -1.69 -22.62
CA ASN A 259 1.65 -1.45 -23.63
C ASN A 259 3.03 -2.01 -23.23
N ASN A 260 3.16 -2.51 -22.03
CA ASN A 260 4.38 -3.08 -21.48
C ASN A 260 4.50 -4.58 -21.80
#